data_7b3ceec68517f4d2b7ddea5314351e2d
#
_entry.id   7b3ceec68517f4d2b7ddea5314351e2d
#
_cell.length_a   1.000
_cell.length_b   1.000
_cell.length_c   1.000
_cell.angle_alpha   90.00
_cell.angle_beta   90.00
_cell.angle_gamma   90.00
#
_symmetry.space_group_name_H-M   'P 1'
#
loop_
_entity.id
_entity.type
_entity.pdbx_description
1 polymer ?
#
loop_
_entity_poly.entity_id
_entity_poly.type
_entity_poly.pdbx_seq_one_letter_code
_entity_poly.pdbx_strand_id
1 'polypeptide(L)'
;VDSVGKVIESKKDKEPKAGNNLYLSIDKNLQITAYNLIEEKLAGIILKKMTTALDYTRDPEGNSDIIIPVGDIYKAFFANEILDIDHFATSEAQATEQEVYAAYSQRLDTAINEIITELQSSSAEPYEDLSKEMQAYMNYIEADLLTSKTEIIMKDKIDTNDETYKAWKTDESISLKEYLNYAISKNWIDTSVIQDYVSSDEKYSN
;
A
#
# COMPACT_ATOMS: atom_id res chain seq x y z
N VAL A 1 -20.93 -31.31 -8.30
CA VAL A 1 -19.72 -30.59 -8.72
C VAL A 1 -18.51 -31.48 -8.50
N ASP A 2 -17.49 -31.40 -9.34
CA ASP A 2 -16.22 -32.06 -9.15
C ASP A 2 -15.33 -31.31 -8.12
N SER A 3 -14.13 -31.82 -7.89
CA SER A 3 -13.17 -31.22 -6.92
C SER A 3 -12.66 -29.84 -7.33
N VAL A 4 -12.93 -29.38 -8.54
CA VAL A 4 -12.60 -28.04 -9.07
C VAL A 4 -13.82 -27.15 -9.21
N GLY A 5 -14.98 -27.55 -8.69
CA GLY A 5 -16.21 -26.77 -8.71
C GLY A 5 -17.01 -26.83 -10.03
N LYS A 6 -16.62 -27.68 -10.98
CA LYS A 6 -17.37 -27.86 -12.24
C LYS A 6 -18.61 -28.69 -12.01
N VAL A 7 -19.77 -28.25 -12.52
CA VAL A 7 -21.02 -28.97 -12.45
C VAL A 7 -20.92 -30.25 -13.32
N ILE A 8 -21.01 -31.42 -12.68
CA ILE A 8 -20.93 -32.74 -13.35
C ILE A 8 -22.29 -33.15 -13.87
N GLU A 9 -23.33 -32.86 -13.11
CA GLU A 9 -24.73 -33.20 -13.48
C GLU A 9 -25.66 -32.19 -12.80
N SER A 10 -26.58 -31.61 -13.54
CA SER A 10 -27.70 -30.86 -13.00
C SER A 10 -28.91 -31.82 -12.90
N LYS A 11 -29.24 -32.25 -11.69
CA LYS A 11 -30.60 -32.77 -11.46
C LYS A 11 -31.55 -31.63 -11.75
N LYS A 12 -32.66 -31.90 -12.49
CA LYS A 12 -33.71 -30.92 -12.79
C LYS A 12 -33.97 -30.06 -11.56
N ASP A 13 -33.55 -28.81 -11.59
CA ASP A 13 -33.78 -27.84 -10.52
C ASP A 13 -35.29 -27.75 -10.33
N LYS A 14 -35.75 -28.10 -9.16
CA LYS A 14 -37.09 -27.73 -8.72
C LYS A 14 -37.12 -26.24 -8.57
N GLU A 15 -38.03 -25.59 -9.26
CA GLU A 15 -38.20 -24.15 -9.05
C GLU A 15 -38.38 -23.84 -7.55
N PRO A 16 -37.69 -22.82 -7.02
CA PRO A 16 -37.81 -22.45 -5.63
C PRO A 16 -39.26 -22.09 -5.33
N LYS A 17 -39.82 -22.75 -4.33
CA LYS A 17 -41.13 -22.36 -3.78
C LYS A 17 -40.88 -21.43 -2.60
N ALA A 18 -41.71 -20.36 -2.53
CA ALA A 18 -41.71 -19.51 -1.35
C ALA A 18 -41.95 -20.36 -0.10
N GLY A 19 -41.02 -20.26 0.86
CA GLY A 19 -41.14 -20.92 2.17
C GLY A 19 -42.12 -20.21 3.06
N ASN A 20 -42.29 -20.75 4.28
CA ASN A 20 -43.06 -20.09 5.33
C ASN A 20 -42.33 -18.85 5.84
N ASN A 21 -43.09 -17.86 6.28
CA ASN A 21 -42.53 -16.68 6.94
C ASN A 21 -41.82 -17.10 8.23
N LEU A 22 -40.57 -16.64 8.38
CA LEU A 22 -39.80 -16.80 9.60
C LEU A 22 -39.96 -15.53 10.45
N TYR A 23 -40.51 -15.67 11.64
CA TYR A 23 -40.58 -14.58 12.61
C TYR A 23 -39.41 -14.66 13.56
N LEU A 24 -38.59 -13.61 13.55
CA LEU A 24 -37.44 -13.49 14.43
C LEU A 24 -37.86 -12.77 15.73
N SER A 25 -37.25 -13.11 16.85
CA SER A 25 -37.39 -12.40 18.12
C SER A 25 -36.64 -11.07 18.17
N ILE A 26 -36.09 -10.64 17.04
CA ILE A 26 -35.29 -9.42 16.91
C ILE A 26 -36.22 -8.27 16.54
N ASP A 27 -36.21 -7.20 17.34
CA ASP A 27 -36.95 -5.97 17.04
C ASP A 27 -36.15 -5.13 16.05
N LYS A 28 -36.70 -4.98 14.84
CA LYS A 28 -36.07 -4.22 13.76
C LYS A 28 -35.83 -2.75 14.17
N ASN A 29 -36.78 -2.13 14.85
CA ASN A 29 -36.65 -0.73 15.21
C ASN A 29 -35.59 -0.52 16.29
N LEU A 30 -35.51 -1.46 17.25
CA LEU A 30 -34.45 -1.44 18.25
C LEU A 30 -33.07 -1.62 17.63
N GLN A 31 -32.93 -2.50 16.63
CA GLN A 31 -31.68 -2.66 15.92
C GLN A 31 -31.25 -1.41 15.15
N ILE A 32 -32.19 -0.78 14.41
CA ILE A 32 -31.92 0.46 13.68
C ILE A 32 -31.53 1.57 14.66
N THR A 33 -32.25 1.70 15.77
CA THR A 33 -31.94 2.71 16.78
C THR A 33 -30.57 2.49 17.42
N ALA A 34 -30.26 1.24 17.77
CA ALA A 34 -28.94 0.88 18.31
C ALA A 34 -27.80 1.16 17.31
N TYR A 35 -28.01 0.80 16.04
CA TYR A 35 -27.06 1.09 14.97
C TYR A 35 -26.79 2.60 14.85
N ASN A 36 -27.82 3.40 14.71
CA ASN A 36 -27.71 4.86 14.58
C ASN A 36 -27.04 5.50 15.81
N LEU A 37 -27.33 5.00 17.01
CA LEU A 37 -26.71 5.46 18.24
C LEU A 37 -25.22 5.14 18.30
N ILE A 38 -24.83 3.94 17.88
CA ILE A 38 -23.43 3.53 17.80
C ILE A 38 -22.70 4.39 16.78
N GLU A 39 -23.28 4.58 15.60
CA GLU A 39 -22.71 5.41 14.54
C GLU A 39 -22.48 6.86 15.01
N GLU A 40 -23.50 7.49 15.62
CA GLU A 40 -23.39 8.84 16.17
C GLU A 40 -22.31 8.94 17.25
N LYS A 41 -22.24 7.95 18.16
CA LYS A 41 -21.22 7.93 19.21
C LYS A 41 -19.81 7.74 18.69
N LEU A 42 -19.63 6.83 17.73
CA LEU A 42 -18.34 6.61 17.09
C LEU A 42 -17.88 7.83 16.31
N ALA A 43 -18.74 8.45 15.51
CA ALA A 43 -18.45 9.69 14.80
C ALA A 43 -18.04 10.82 15.76
N GLY A 44 -18.76 10.96 16.88
CA GLY A 44 -18.44 11.94 17.92
C GLY A 44 -17.10 11.68 18.62
N ILE A 45 -16.72 10.41 18.83
CA ILE A 45 -15.42 10.04 19.39
C ILE A 45 -14.30 10.36 18.40
N ILE A 46 -14.46 9.96 17.13
CA ILE A 46 -13.48 10.24 16.07
C ILE A 46 -13.27 11.74 15.95
N LEU A 47 -14.32 12.52 15.80
CA LEU A 47 -14.24 13.97 15.67
C LEU A 47 -13.54 14.63 16.87
N LYS A 48 -13.81 14.16 18.09
CA LYS A 48 -13.21 14.69 19.32
C LYS A 48 -11.74 14.34 19.46
N LYS A 49 -11.32 13.19 18.92
CA LYS A 49 -9.95 12.67 19.01
C LYS A 49 -9.10 12.98 17.79
N MET A 50 -9.70 13.47 16.71
CA MET A 50 -9.02 13.85 15.49
C MET A 50 -8.13 15.09 15.71
N THR A 51 -6.94 15.05 15.16
CA THR A 51 -6.01 16.17 15.12
C THR A 51 -5.67 16.53 13.68
N THR A 52 -5.23 17.75 13.44
CA THR A 52 -4.76 18.21 12.12
C THR A 52 -3.35 17.71 11.79
N ALA A 53 -2.69 17.02 12.71
CA ALA A 53 -1.41 16.41 12.44
C ALA A 53 -1.53 15.35 11.35
N LEU A 54 -0.60 15.34 10.39
CA LEU A 54 -0.56 14.32 9.34
C LEU A 54 -0.06 12.97 9.89
N ASP A 55 0.82 13.05 10.87
CA ASP A 55 1.44 11.90 11.50
C ASP A 55 1.56 12.11 13.02
N TYR A 56 1.63 11.02 13.77
CA TYR A 56 1.76 11.04 15.22
C TYR A 56 2.61 9.87 15.70
N THR A 57 3.73 10.19 16.32
CA THR A 57 4.54 9.18 17.02
C THR A 57 4.03 9.07 18.44
N ARG A 58 3.58 7.89 18.82
CA ARG A 58 3.10 7.62 20.18
C ARG A 58 4.25 7.77 21.18
N ASP A 59 4.03 8.56 22.21
CA ASP A 59 4.96 8.64 23.33
C ASP A 59 5.04 7.27 24.03
N PRO A 60 6.22 6.64 24.13
CA PRO A 60 6.38 5.32 24.76
C PRO A 60 6.03 5.33 26.26
N GLU A 61 6.17 6.47 26.93
CA GLU A 61 5.83 6.67 28.35
C GLU A 61 4.44 7.28 28.55
N GLY A 62 3.76 7.58 27.44
CA GLY A 62 2.63 8.47 27.44
C GLY A 62 1.30 7.86 27.82
N ASN A 63 0.54 8.71 28.38
CA ASN A 63 -0.86 8.56 28.68
C ASN A 63 -1.65 7.96 27.52
N SER A 64 -2.58 7.11 27.87
CA SER A 64 -3.48 6.35 26.99
C SER A 64 -4.48 7.20 26.17
N ASP A 65 -4.23 8.46 25.94
CA ASP A 65 -5.11 9.27 25.10
C ASP A 65 -4.97 8.85 23.64
N ILE A 66 -6.06 8.31 23.14
CA ILE A 66 -6.16 7.97 21.71
C ILE A 66 -6.24 9.29 20.95
N ILE A 67 -5.24 9.54 20.11
CA ILE A 67 -5.19 10.63 19.14
C ILE A 67 -5.32 10.00 17.76
N ILE A 68 -6.15 10.59 16.91
CA ILE A 68 -6.37 10.12 15.53
C ILE A 68 -5.82 11.20 14.60
N PRO A 69 -4.64 11.01 14.00
CA PRO A 69 -4.11 11.92 13.00
C PRO A 69 -5.03 11.97 11.77
N VAL A 70 -5.25 13.14 11.21
CA VAL A 70 -6.05 13.27 9.99
C VAL A 70 -5.47 12.46 8.83
N GLY A 71 -4.14 12.29 8.80
CA GLY A 71 -3.48 11.43 7.81
C GLY A 71 -3.95 9.99 7.85
N ASP A 72 -4.17 9.43 9.06
CA ASP A 72 -4.66 8.05 9.19
C ASP A 72 -6.10 7.89 8.69
N ILE A 73 -6.92 8.94 8.83
CA ILE A 73 -8.29 8.96 8.30
C ILE A 73 -8.25 8.93 6.77
N TYR A 74 -7.42 9.76 6.13
CA TYR A 74 -7.27 9.73 4.68
C TYR A 74 -6.72 8.41 4.17
N LYS A 75 -5.70 7.85 4.82
CA LYS A 75 -5.18 6.52 4.49
C LYS A 75 -6.27 5.45 4.56
N ALA A 76 -7.11 5.49 5.61
CA ALA A 76 -8.23 4.57 5.74
C ALA A 76 -9.29 4.76 4.64
N PHE A 77 -9.56 5.99 4.22
CA PHE A 77 -10.51 6.28 3.14
C PHE A 77 -10.03 5.73 1.80
N PHE A 78 -8.76 5.88 1.46
CA PHE A 78 -8.18 5.27 0.27
C PHE A 78 -8.13 3.74 0.37
N ALA A 79 -7.71 3.19 1.51
CA ALA A 79 -7.61 1.74 1.71
C ALA A 79 -8.97 1.01 1.67
N ASN A 80 -10.06 1.71 1.97
CA ASN A 80 -11.43 1.17 1.92
C ASN A 80 -12.20 1.65 0.68
N GLU A 81 -11.54 2.20 -0.32
CA GLU A 81 -12.13 2.65 -1.59
C GLU A 81 -13.27 3.68 -1.38
N ILE A 82 -13.24 4.44 -0.28
CA ILE A 82 -14.18 5.55 -0.03
C ILE A 82 -13.77 6.77 -0.86
N LEU A 83 -12.45 6.96 -1.02
CA LEU A 83 -11.84 7.91 -1.95
C LEU A 83 -11.16 7.12 -3.06
N ASP A 84 -11.54 7.39 -4.29
CA ASP A 84 -11.01 6.75 -5.49
C ASP A 84 -10.21 7.76 -6.31
N ILE A 85 -8.88 7.63 -6.29
CA ILE A 85 -7.99 8.55 -7.01
C ILE A 85 -8.14 8.42 -8.53
N ASP A 86 -8.54 7.24 -9.02
CA ASP A 86 -8.76 7.03 -10.45
C ASP A 86 -10.01 7.78 -10.92
N HIS A 87 -11.06 7.85 -10.07
CA HIS A 87 -12.21 8.69 -10.33
C HIS A 87 -11.81 10.17 -10.40
N PHE A 88 -10.92 10.64 -9.51
CA PHE A 88 -10.45 12.03 -9.50
C PHE A 88 -9.74 12.46 -10.81
N ALA A 89 -9.20 11.47 -11.55
CA ALA A 89 -8.61 11.69 -12.87
C ALA A 89 -9.63 11.92 -13.99
N THR A 90 -10.89 11.63 -13.76
CA THR A 90 -11.93 11.67 -14.81
C THR A 90 -12.51 13.08 -15.00
N SER A 91 -13.13 13.30 -16.17
CA SER A 91 -13.88 14.52 -16.43
C SER A 91 -15.19 14.62 -15.65
N GLU A 92 -15.62 13.55 -14.99
CA GLU A 92 -16.84 13.51 -14.17
C GLU A 92 -16.57 13.90 -12.72
N ALA A 93 -15.28 13.94 -12.32
CA ALA A 93 -14.86 14.34 -10.98
C ALA A 93 -15.20 15.81 -10.73
N GLN A 94 -15.47 16.14 -9.47
CA GLN A 94 -15.70 17.52 -9.04
C GLN A 94 -14.41 18.37 -9.17
N ALA A 95 -14.56 19.68 -9.28
CA ALA A 95 -13.41 20.57 -9.44
C ALA A 95 -12.35 20.39 -8.34
N THR A 96 -12.76 20.24 -7.09
CA THR A 96 -11.84 20.02 -5.97
C THR A 96 -11.12 18.67 -6.07
N GLU A 97 -11.80 17.61 -6.55
CA GLU A 97 -11.19 16.30 -6.78
C GLU A 97 -10.13 16.37 -7.89
N GLN A 98 -10.44 17.07 -8.97
CA GLN A 98 -9.47 17.32 -10.05
C GLN A 98 -8.25 18.13 -9.58
N GLU A 99 -8.46 19.13 -8.72
CA GLU A 99 -7.35 19.90 -8.11
C GLU A 99 -6.47 18.99 -7.23
N VAL A 100 -7.08 18.12 -6.43
CA VAL A 100 -6.34 17.14 -5.61
C VAL A 100 -5.56 16.17 -6.50
N TYR A 101 -6.17 15.67 -7.58
CA TYR A 101 -5.50 14.80 -8.54
C TYR A 101 -4.30 15.49 -9.21
N ALA A 102 -4.47 16.72 -9.63
CA ALA A 102 -3.37 17.50 -10.24
C ALA A 102 -2.19 17.69 -9.27
N ALA A 103 -2.47 18.03 -8.01
CA ALA A 103 -1.45 18.15 -6.97
C ALA A 103 -0.76 16.81 -6.67
N TYR A 104 -1.52 15.74 -6.60
CA TYR A 104 -1.01 14.37 -6.43
C TYR A 104 -0.09 13.97 -7.58
N SER A 105 -0.53 14.15 -8.84
CA SER A 105 0.26 13.80 -10.01
C SER A 105 1.57 14.58 -10.07
N GLN A 106 1.52 15.88 -9.78
CA GLN A 106 2.74 16.70 -9.73
C GLN A 106 3.72 16.21 -8.64
N ARG A 107 3.20 15.85 -7.46
CA ARG A 107 4.06 15.32 -6.38
C ARG A 107 4.64 13.95 -6.72
N LEU A 108 3.83 13.09 -7.37
CA LEU A 108 4.26 11.78 -7.85
C LEU A 108 5.40 11.91 -8.86
N ASP A 109 5.25 12.75 -9.88
CA ASP A 109 6.30 13.00 -10.88
C ASP A 109 7.58 13.54 -10.22
N THR A 110 7.45 14.44 -9.25
CA THR A 110 8.59 14.96 -8.50
C THR A 110 9.29 13.85 -7.72
N ALA A 111 8.55 13.04 -6.99
CA ALA A 111 9.10 11.93 -6.20
C ALA A 111 9.81 10.89 -7.08
N ILE A 112 9.22 10.54 -8.23
CA ILE A 112 9.83 9.63 -9.20
C ILE A 112 11.17 10.20 -9.70
N ASN A 113 11.21 11.49 -10.05
CA ASN A 113 12.43 12.14 -10.53
C ASN A 113 13.51 12.22 -9.43
N GLU A 114 13.13 12.49 -8.18
CA GLU A 114 14.04 12.47 -7.03
C GLU A 114 14.64 11.07 -6.83
N ILE A 115 13.80 10.02 -6.86
CA ILE A 115 14.23 8.61 -6.76
C ILE A 115 15.20 8.25 -7.90
N ILE A 116 14.84 8.56 -9.14
CA ILE A 116 15.68 8.26 -10.30
C ILE A 116 17.03 8.99 -10.19
N THR A 117 17.01 10.25 -9.77
CA THR A 117 18.22 11.06 -9.59
C THR A 117 19.14 10.42 -8.55
N GLU A 118 18.60 10.00 -7.41
CA GLU A 118 19.36 9.33 -6.36
C GLU A 118 19.94 7.99 -6.84
N LEU A 119 19.13 7.15 -7.47
CA LEU A 119 19.58 5.85 -7.97
C LEU A 119 20.61 5.96 -9.12
N GLN A 120 20.56 7.04 -9.92
CA GLN A 120 21.52 7.28 -10.99
C GLN A 120 22.79 8.01 -10.53
N SER A 121 22.76 8.66 -9.36
CA SER A 121 23.87 9.44 -8.85
C SER A 121 25.16 8.60 -8.77
N SER A 122 26.29 9.20 -9.15
CA SER A 122 27.61 8.60 -8.92
C SER A 122 28.06 8.66 -7.46
N SER A 123 27.40 9.49 -6.67
CA SER A 123 27.60 9.70 -5.23
C SER A 123 26.27 9.56 -4.49
N ALA A 124 25.59 8.44 -4.73
CA ALA A 124 24.34 8.14 -4.03
C ALA A 124 24.57 8.11 -2.51
N GLU A 125 23.65 8.73 -1.76
CA GLU A 125 23.81 8.87 -0.31
C GLU A 125 23.55 7.54 0.42
N PRO A 126 24.27 7.25 1.53
CA PRO A 126 23.93 6.16 2.43
C PRO A 126 22.48 6.27 2.90
N TYR A 127 21.83 5.13 3.16
CA TYR A 127 20.41 5.13 3.55
C TYR A 127 20.15 5.96 4.83
N GLU A 128 21.04 5.90 5.82
CA GLU A 128 20.91 6.66 7.07
C GLU A 128 20.93 8.19 6.88
N ASP A 129 21.60 8.68 5.83
CA ASP A 129 21.74 10.12 5.53
C ASP A 129 20.56 10.68 4.71
N LEU A 130 19.76 9.81 4.11
CA LEU A 130 18.60 10.20 3.33
C LEU A 130 17.49 10.83 4.19
N SER A 131 16.69 11.70 3.59
CA SER A 131 15.45 12.17 4.23
C SER A 131 14.52 11.00 4.56
N LYS A 132 13.69 11.14 5.60
CA LYS A 132 12.73 10.08 6.01
C LYS A 132 11.80 9.66 4.88
N GLU A 133 11.42 10.60 4.02
CA GLU A 133 10.59 10.32 2.85
C GLU A 133 11.36 9.47 1.83
N MET A 134 12.59 9.85 1.53
CA MET A 134 13.44 9.08 0.61
C MET A 134 13.79 7.70 1.16
N GLN A 135 14.08 7.58 2.45
CA GLN A 135 14.24 6.28 3.12
C GLN A 135 13.03 5.38 2.92
N ALA A 136 11.82 5.93 3.07
CA ALA A 136 10.59 5.16 2.82
C ALA A 136 10.48 4.70 1.37
N TYR A 137 10.83 5.54 0.40
CA TYR A 137 10.84 5.15 -1.02
C TYR A 137 11.87 4.06 -1.32
N MET A 138 13.10 4.20 -0.82
CA MET A 138 14.15 3.21 -1.05
C MET A 138 13.80 1.86 -0.42
N ASN A 139 13.24 1.86 0.78
CA ASN A 139 12.76 0.65 1.43
C ASN A 139 11.60 0.00 0.67
N TYR A 140 10.62 0.79 0.19
CA TYR A 140 9.53 0.27 -0.62
C TYR A 140 10.03 -0.37 -1.92
N ILE A 141 10.99 0.28 -2.60
CA ILE A 141 11.57 -0.25 -3.84
C ILE A 141 12.23 -1.60 -3.57
N GLU A 142 13.09 -1.69 -2.57
CA GLU A 142 13.82 -2.93 -2.29
C GLU A 142 12.93 -4.02 -1.72
N ALA A 143 12.20 -3.74 -0.64
CA ALA A 143 11.49 -4.77 0.12
C ALA A 143 10.14 -5.15 -0.51
N ASP A 144 9.39 -4.17 -0.97
CA ASP A 144 8.05 -4.43 -1.50
C ASP A 144 8.08 -4.69 -3.02
N LEU A 145 8.72 -3.81 -3.79
CA LEU A 145 8.70 -3.90 -5.24
C LEU A 145 9.63 -5.01 -5.73
N LEU A 146 10.94 -4.92 -5.45
CA LEU A 146 11.94 -5.83 -6.03
C LEU A 146 11.96 -7.21 -5.35
N THR A 147 11.61 -7.28 -4.07
CA THR A 147 11.71 -8.52 -3.31
C THR A 147 10.39 -9.25 -3.17
N SER A 148 9.28 -8.54 -2.88
CA SER A 148 8.01 -9.20 -2.56
C SER A 148 7.05 -9.27 -3.73
N LYS A 149 6.95 -8.23 -4.56
CA LYS A 149 5.98 -8.18 -5.67
C LYS A 149 6.52 -8.80 -6.96
N THR A 150 7.78 -8.54 -7.28
CA THR A 150 8.37 -8.98 -8.54
C THR A 150 9.33 -10.15 -8.40
N GLU A 151 9.74 -10.48 -7.17
CA GLU A 151 10.71 -11.54 -6.86
C GLU A 151 12.04 -11.40 -7.62
N ILE A 152 12.34 -10.20 -8.13
CA ILE A 152 13.59 -9.89 -8.82
C ILE A 152 14.78 -10.11 -7.88
N ILE A 153 14.65 -9.70 -6.62
CA ILE A 153 15.61 -10.06 -5.57
C ILE A 153 15.23 -11.43 -5.02
N MET A 154 16.10 -12.41 -5.28
CA MET A 154 15.90 -13.81 -4.90
C MET A 154 16.30 -14.06 -3.44
N LYS A 155 15.32 -14.01 -2.52
CA LYS A 155 15.55 -14.15 -1.06
C LYS A 155 16.34 -15.38 -0.66
N ASP A 156 16.12 -16.48 -1.34
CA ASP A 156 16.76 -17.79 -1.09
C ASP A 156 18.25 -17.82 -1.44
N LYS A 157 18.71 -16.86 -2.24
CA LYS A 157 20.11 -16.74 -2.63
C LYS A 157 20.91 -15.76 -1.78
N ILE A 158 20.24 -14.95 -0.98
CA ILE A 158 20.91 -13.94 -0.15
C ILE A 158 21.62 -14.61 1.02
N ASP A 159 22.92 -14.36 1.14
CA ASP A 159 23.66 -14.64 2.37
C ASP A 159 23.45 -13.52 3.38
N THR A 160 22.64 -13.77 4.41
CA THR A 160 22.35 -12.78 5.44
C THR A 160 23.54 -12.46 6.35
N ASN A 161 24.64 -13.22 6.26
CA ASN A 161 25.90 -12.95 6.96
C ASN A 161 26.86 -12.10 6.13
N ASP A 162 26.55 -11.86 4.87
CA ASP A 162 27.36 -11.03 3.98
C ASP A 162 27.47 -9.58 4.53
N GLU A 163 28.66 -9.01 4.46
CA GLU A 163 28.95 -7.68 5.02
C GLU A 163 28.17 -6.57 4.29
N THR A 164 28.02 -6.66 2.97
CA THR A 164 27.28 -5.65 2.20
C THR A 164 25.78 -5.77 2.45
N TYR A 165 25.26 -6.99 2.62
CA TYR A 165 23.88 -7.17 3.05
C TYR A 165 23.62 -6.51 4.41
N LYS A 166 24.53 -6.69 5.37
CA LYS A 166 24.41 -6.05 6.70
C LYS A 166 24.53 -4.53 6.63
N ALA A 167 25.49 -4.04 5.82
CA ALA A 167 25.66 -2.61 5.60
C ALA A 167 24.38 -1.93 5.07
N TRP A 168 23.60 -2.64 4.25
CA TRP A 168 22.30 -2.16 3.78
C TRP A 168 21.19 -2.34 4.83
N LYS A 169 21.02 -3.55 5.38
CA LYS A 169 19.86 -3.92 6.19
C LYS A 169 19.95 -3.58 7.67
N THR A 170 21.15 -3.49 8.21
CA THR A 170 21.38 -3.34 9.65
C THR A 170 22.10 -2.03 9.97
N ASP A 171 23.16 -1.75 9.23
CA ASP A 171 24.01 -0.61 9.51
C ASP A 171 23.55 0.66 8.77
N GLU A 172 22.71 0.49 7.75
CA GLU A 172 22.15 1.54 6.90
C GLU A 172 23.20 2.47 6.26
N SER A 173 24.44 1.99 6.19
CA SER A 173 25.66 2.76 5.89
C SER A 173 26.02 2.82 4.39
N ILE A 174 25.21 2.20 3.53
CA ILE A 174 25.39 2.24 2.07
C ILE A 174 24.11 2.67 1.37
N SER A 175 24.24 3.10 0.12
CA SER A 175 23.09 3.46 -0.70
C SER A 175 22.38 2.21 -1.27
N LEU A 176 21.09 2.35 -1.62
CA LEU A 176 20.37 1.29 -2.35
C LEU A 176 21.07 0.94 -3.66
N LYS A 177 21.59 1.92 -4.36
CA LYS A 177 22.34 1.70 -5.59
C LYS A 177 23.55 0.77 -5.39
N GLU A 178 24.35 1.02 -4.35
CA GLU A 178 25.50 0.16 -4.03
C GLU A 178 25.06 -1.25 -3.69
N TYR A 179 24.03 -1.39 -2.86
CA TYR A 179 23.46 -2.69 -2.54
C TYR A 179 22.99 -3.45 -3.78
N LEU A 180 22.20 -2.80 -4.66
CA LEU A 180 21.69 -3.44 -5.88
C LEU A 180 22.81 -3.86 -6.84
N ASN A 181 23.82 -3.01 -7.04
CA ASN A 181 24.97 -3.35 -7.86
C ASN A 181 25.74 -4.56 -7.30
N TYR A 182 25.90 -4.60 -5.98
CA TYR A 182 26.53 -5.74 -5.32
C TYR A 182 25.67 -7.00 -5.47
N ALA A 183 24.37 -6.91 -5.25
CA ALA A 183 23.42 -8.01 -5.39
C ALA A 183 23.40 -8.60 -6.81
N ILE A 184 23.55 -7.76 -7.85
CA ILE A 184 23.73 -8.21 -9.24
C ILE A 184 25.03 -9.02 -9.35
N SER A 185 26.14 -8.53 -8.81
CA SER A 185 27.44 -9.21 -8.87
C SER A 185 27.46 -10.58 -8.17
N LYS A 186 26.59 -10.75 -7.17
CA LYS A 186 26.41 -11.99 -6.41
C LYS A 186 25.35 -12.93 -6.99
N ASN A 187 24.71 -12.54 -8.09
CA ASN A 187 23.56 -13.27 -8.65
C ASN A 187 22.38 -13.43 -7.64
N TRP A 188 22.17 -12.44 -6.80
CA TRP A 188 20.99 -12.33 -5.94
C TRP A 188 19.80 -11.70 -6.68
N ILE A 189 20.04 -11.09 -7.82
CA ILE A 189 19.05 -10.45 -8.68
C ILE A 189 18.86 -11.28 -9.94
N ASP A 190 17.60 -11.61 -10.24
CA ASP A 190 17.23 -12.24 -11.51
C ASP A 190 17.04 -11.17 -12.60
N THR A 191 18.10 -10.98 -13.37
CA THR A 191 18.09 -9.99 -14.47
C THR A 191 17.25 -10.43 -15.67
N SER A 192 16.87 -11.71 -15.78
CA SER A 192 16.03 -12.19 -16.88
C SER A 192 14.59 -11.66 -16.78
N VAL A 193 14.07 -11.56 -15.56
CA VAL A 193 12.76 -10.97 -15.28
C VAL A 193 12.69 -9.49 -15.70
N ILE A 194 13.78 -8.74 -15.48
CA ILE A 194 13.87 -7.33 -15.89
C ILE A 194 13.77 -7.19 -17.41
N GLN A 195 14.44 -8.07 -18.16
CA GLN A 195 14.40 -8.05 -19.63
C GLN A 195 12.99 -8.31 -20.17
N ASP A 196 12.24 -9.20 -19.53
CA ASP A 196 10.87 -9.49 -19.91
C ASP A 196 9.95 -8.29 -19.70
N TYR A 197 10.12 -7.55 -18.60
CA TYR A 197 9.39 -6.32 -18.34
C TYR A 197 9.72 -5.22 -19.35
N VAL A 198 10.98 -5.01 -19.65
CA VAL A 198 11.45 -4.00 -20.63
C VAL A 198 11.00 -4.33 -22.04
N SER A 199 10.95 -5.62 -22.42
CA SER A 199 10.55 -6.05 -23.76
C SER A 199 9.02 -6.04 -23.98
N SER A 200 8.23 -6.10 -22.91
CA SER A 200 6.77 -6.15 -22.99
C SER A 200 6.09 -4.78 -23.04
N ASP A 201 6.80 -3.71 -22.66
CA ASP A 201 6.25 -2.36 -22.58
C ASP A 201 7.14 -1.35 -23.33
N GLU A 202 6.68 -0.88 -24.51
CA GLU A 202 7.38 0.11 -25.33
C GLU A 202 7.72 1.41 -24.56
N LYS A 203 7.00 1.71 -23.50
CA LYS A 203 7.23 2.87 -22.63
C LYS A 203 8.55 2.80 -21.87
N TYR A 204 9.10 1.60 -21.64
CA TYR A 204 10.35 1.38 -20.92
C TYR A 204 11.52 1.00 -21.81
N SER A 205 11.30 0.94 -23.14
CA SER A 205 12.35 0.56 -24.11
C SER A 205 13.31 1.71 -24.51
N ASN A 206 13.13 2.90 -23.97
CA ASN A 206 14.00 4.06 -24.11
C ASN A 206 14.54 4.47 -22.73
#